data_d96fe9296fd16031e40ea4d90c765690
#
_entry.id   d96fe9296fd16031e40ea4d90c765690
#
_cell.length_a   1.000
_cell.length_b   1.000
_cell.length_c   1.000
_cell.angle_alpha   90.00
_cell.angle_beta   90.00
_cell.angle_gamma   90.00
#
_symmetry.space_group_name_H-M   'P 1'
#
loop_
_entity.id
_entity.type
_entity.pdbx_description
1 polymer ?
#
loop_
_entity_poly.entity_id
_entity_poly.type
_entity_poly.pdbx_seq_one_letter_code
_entity_poly.pdbx_strand_id
1 'polypeptide(L)'
;MNILITGNKGFIGQHLLNTLKHISLSNYKVLQFSKEDFKKPSLLDNKVNQSSVIVHLAGLNRHENQSEIYNVNVHISKELVNSIKRVGFKGKLIFTSSIQESLNNNYGKSKKESRNLFIKESKLNGFLFSGLILPNVFGPFGKPNYNSFIPTFCQKICNEQKVEIIENTKVPLVYIDTVVSLIINEIESKDSDFEIQVNPEKNITVSEVKDILIGFKQEYIDNNTIPRLENDFELNLFNTFRSFINIQDFFPVRYKDNIDERGNFIEILRSNSKGQYSYSTTKPNITRGNHFHTKKIERFSVIKGKSIIQLRRIGTDEIIELKLSGDN
;
A
#
# COMPACT_ATOMS: atom_id res chain seq x y z
N MET A 1 18.46 13.10 -13.40
CA MET A 1 19.20 11.88 -13.04
C MET A 1 18.57 10.67 -13.72
N ASN A 2 19.37 9.81 -14.40
CA ASN A 2 18.85 8.62 -15.07
C ASN A 2 18.86 7.43 -14.11
N ILE A 3 17.72 6.76 -13.97
CA ILE A 3 17.54 5.62 -13.06
C ILE A 3 17.21 4.37 -13.90
N LEU A 4 17.99 3.32 -13.72
CA LEU A 4 17.71 2.00 -14.29
C LEU A 4 17.03 1.14 -13.21
N ILE A 5 15.78 0.70 -13.45
CA ILE A 5 15.05 -0.17 -12.53
C ILE A 5 14.91 -1.55 -13.16
N THR A 6 15.66 -2.52 -12.69
CA THR A 6 15.44 -3.92 -13.07
C THR A 6 14.28 -4.49 -12.23
N GLY A 7 13.46 -5.34 -12.83
CA GLY A 7 12.27 -5.84 -12.13
C GLY A 7 11.13 -4.82 -12.00
N ASN A 8 11.11 -3.81 -12.85
CA ASN A 8 10.13 -2.72 -12.91
C ASN A 8 8.67 -3.19 -13.08
N LYS A 9 8.42 -4.41 -13.57
CA LYS A 9 7.09 -5.02 -13.69
C LYS A 9 6.67 -5.81 -12.44
N GLY A 10 7.57 -5.96 -11.46
CA GLY A 10 7.29 -6.60 -10.18
C GLY A 10 6.54 -5.67 -9.23
N PHE A 11 6.08 -6.21 -8.09
CA PHE A 11 5.29 -5.47 -7.10
C PHE A 11 5.97 -4.18 -6.61
N ILE A 12 7.19 -4.28 -6.06
CA ILE A 12 7.94 -3.11 -5.60
C ILE A 12 8.29 -2.19 -6.76
N GLY A 13 8.66 -2.77 -7.93
CA GLY A 13 9.06 -2.00 -9.11
C GLY A 13 7.94 -1.13 -9.67
N GLN A 14 6.70 -1.61 -9.69
CA GLN A 14 5.54 -0.84 -10.15
C GLN A 14 5.21 0.32 -9.19
N HIS A 15 5.23 0.07 -7.88
CA HIS A 15 5.03 1.13 -6.89
C HIS A 15 6.12 2.20 -6.99
N LEU A 16 7.38 1.80 -7.06
CA LEU A 16 8.50 2.74 -7.24
C LEU A 16 8.36 3.56 -8.54
N LEU A 17 8.04 2.92 -9.66
CA LEU A 17 7.82 3.62 -10.93
C LEU A 17 6.69 4.66 -10.85
N ASN A 18 5.57 4.28 -10.25
CA ASN A 18 4.42 5.17 -10.11
C ASN A 18 4.78 6.34 -9.20
N THR A 19 5.43 6.08 -8.08
CA THR A 19 5.86 7.13 -7.16
C THR A 19 6.84 8.09 -7.81
N LEU A 20 7.87 7.59 -8.50
CA LEU A 20 8.83 8.43 -9.23
C LEU A 20 8.18 9.30 -10.32
N LYS A 21 7.13 8.81 -10.97
CA LYS A 21 6.37 9.61 -11.96
C LYS A 21 5.55 10.74 -11.32
N HIS A 22 5.09 10.55 -10.08
CA HIS A 22 4.22 11.51 -9.40
C HIS A 22 4.96 12.51 -8.51
N ILE A 23 6.03 12.10 -7.83
CA ILE A 23 6.82 12.98 -6.95
C ILE A 23 7.64 13.95 -7.77
N SER A 24 8.15 13.52 -8.90
CA SER A 24 9.14 14.29 -9.63
C SER A 24 8.54 14.98 -10.82
N LEU A 25 8.28 16.21 -10.66
CA LEU A 25 7.98 17.09 -11.77
C LEU A 25 9.16 17.31 -12.74
N SER A 26 10.40 16.88 -12.45
CA SER A 26 11.50 17.20 -13.37
C SER A 26 12.82 16.44 -13.25
N ASN A 27 13.15 15.79 -12.14
CA ASN A 27 14.55 15.40 -11.87
C ASN A 27 14.94 13.96 -12.21
N TYR A 28 13.97 13.04 -12.42
CA TYR A 28 14.25 11.63 -12.66
C TYR A 28 13.76 11.17 -14.03
N LYS A 29 14.67 10.52 -14.76
CA LYS A 29 14.35 9.83 -16.01
C LYS A 29 14.55 8.35 -15.79
N VAL A 30 13.45 7.59 -15.75
CA VAL A 30 13.53 6.14 -15.64
C VAL A 30 13.80 5.54 -17.02
N LEU A 31 14.86 4.73 -17.12
CA LEU A 31 15.21 4.02 -18.32
C LEU A 31 14.32 2.78 -18.51
N GLN A 32 13.86 2.56 -19.73
CA GLN A 32 13.10 1.35 -20.06
C GLN A 32 13.96 0.11 -19.88
N PHE A 33 13.43 -0.91 -19.21
CA PHE A 33 14.10 -2.17 -18.96
C PHE A 33 13.16 -3.37 -19.15
N SER A 34 13.67 -4.42 -19.77
CA SER A 34 12.98 -5.69 -19.98
C SER A 34 13.84 -6.88 -19.55
N LYS A 35 13.23 -8.05 -19.34
CA LYS A 35 13.98 -9.28 -19.03
C LYS A 35 14.96 -9.66 -20.13
N GLU A 36 14.69 -9.31 -21.36
CA GLU A 36 15.53 -9.63 -22.53
C GLU A 36 16.86 -8.86 -22.49
N ASP A 37 16.91 -7.73 -21.78
CA ASP A 37 18.14 -6.95 -21.63
C ASP A 37 19.24 -7.76 -20.91
N PHE A 38 18.86 -8.64 -19.97
CA PHE A 38 19.83 -9.54 -19.33
C PHE A 38 20.42 -10.59 -20.27
N LYS A 39 19.70 -10.94 -21.35
CA LYS A 39 20.17 -11.95 -22.33
C LYS A 39 21.10 -11.37 -23.41
N LYS A 40 21.15 -10.04 -23.52
CA LYS A 40 21.91 -9.32 -24.54
C LYS A 40 22.90 -8.36 -23.89
N PRO A 41 24.18 -8.76 -23.70
CA PRO A 41 25.17 -7.94 -23.00
C PRO A 41 25.27 -6.50 -23.50
N SER A 42 25.23 -6.28 -24.82
CA SER A 42 25.31 -4.92 -25.40
C SER A 42 24.14 -4.02 -25.04
N LEU A 43 22.91 -4.58 -24.88
CA LEU A 43 21.76 -3.81 -24.45
C LEU A 43 21.84 -3.46 -22.96
N LEU A 44 22.27 -4.42 -22.13
CA LEU A 44 22.48 -4.18 -20.71
C LEU A 44 23.58 -3.12 -20.50
N ASP A 45 24.71 -3.25 -21.20
CA ASP A 45 25.82 -2.31 -21.13
C ASP A 45 25.39 -0.88 -21.51
N ASN A 46 24.61 -0.74 -22.56
CA ASN A 46 24.11 0.58 -22.99
C ASN A 46 23.21 1.21 -21.88
N LYS A 47 22.35 0.42 -21.23
CA LYS A 47 21.46 0.91 -20.15
C LYS A 47 22.24 1.24 -18.88
N VAL A 48 23.18 0.40 -18.49
CA VAL A 48 24.06 0.64 -17.34
C VAL A 48 24.91 1.90 -17.57
N ASN A 49 25.47 2.07 -18.77
CA ASN A 49 26.27 3.25 -19.12
C ASN A 49 25.47 4.56 -19.09
N GLN A 50 24.18 4.52 -19.43
CA GLN A 50 23.30 5.70 -19.39
C GLN A 50 22.79 6.03 -17.98
N SER A 51 22.90 5.10 -17.02
CA SER A 51 22.32 5.26 -15.70
C SER A 51 23.27 5.96 -14.72
N SER A 52 22.70 6.81 -13.86
CA SER A 52 23.39 7.36 -12.68
C SER A 52 23.13 6.48 -11.45
N VAL A 53 21.95 5.86 -11.39
CA VAL A 53 21.54 4.96 -10.32
C VAL A 53 20.88 3.71 -10.93
N ILE A 54 21.20 2.57 -10.36
CA ILE A 54 20.59 1.27 -10.69
C ILE A 54 19.86 0.77 -9.47
N VAL A 55 18.55 0.52 -9.60
CA VAL A 55 17.73 -0.15 -8.57
C VAL A 55 17.47 -1.57 -9.04
N HIS A 56 18.14 -2.54 -8.40
CA HIS A 56 18.04 -3.95 -8.76
C HIS A 56 16.99 -4.66 -7.93
N LEU A 57 15.76 -4.73 -8.47
CA LEU A 57 14.60 -5.42 -7.88
C LEU A 57 14.30 -6.75 -8.57
N ALA A 58 14.94 -7.02 -9.71
CA ALA A 58 14.73 -8.25 -10.45
C ALA A 58 15.12 -9.47 -9.60
N GLY A 59 14.28 -10.47 -9.62
CA GLY A 59 14.52 -11.74 -8.95
C GLY A 59 13.34 -12.68 -9.11
N LEU A 60 13.61 -13.96 -9.03
CA LEU A 60 12.63 -15.04 -9.03
C LEU A 60 12.39 -15.47 -7.59
N ASN A 61 11.14 -15.40 -7.11
CA ASN A 61 10.79 -15.72 -5.73
C ASN A 61 10.10 -17.08 -5.63
N ARG A 62 9.51 -17.56 -6.72
CA ARG A 62 8.77 -18.81 -6.77
C ARG A 62 8.97 -19.48 -8.13
N HIS A 63 9.26 -20.76 -8.09
CA HIS A 63 9.38 -21.64 -9.26
C HIS A 63 9.11 -23.08 -8.84
N GLU A 64 8.58 -23.93 -9.73
CA GLU A 64 8.34 -25.35 -9.46
C GLU A 64 9.65 -26.05 -9.10
N ASN A 65 10.68 -25.82 -9.87
CA ASN A 65 12.03 -26.25 -9.53
C ASN A 65 12.69 -25.22 -8.61
N GLN A 66 12.86 -25.54 -7.34
CA GLN A 66 13.42 -24.64 -6.33
C GLN A 66 14.89 -24.23 -6.61
N SER A 67 15.68 -25.05 -7.32
CA SER A 67 17.06 -24.70 -7.68
C SER A 67 17.12 -23.55 -8.70
N GLU A 68 16.10 -23.42 -9.56
CA GLU A 68 16.03 -22.33 -10.52
C GLU A 68 15.93 -20.96 -9.86
N ILE A 69 15.35 -20.87 -8.66
CA ILE A 69 15.28 -19.62 -7.90
C ILE A 69 16.70 -19.11 -7.61
N TYR A 70 17.56 -20.01 -7.12
CA TYR A 70 18.95 -19.65 -6.82
C TYR A 70 19.72 -19.33 -8.10
N ASN A 71 19.67 -20.22 -9.09
CA ASN A 71 20.42 -20.08 -10.33
C ASN A 71 20.09 -18.78 -11.07
N VAL A 72 18.81 -18.48 -11.24
CA VAL A 72 18.36 -17.27 -11.94
C VAL A 72 18.79 -16.02 -11.18
N ASN A 73 18.57 -15.96 -9.86
CA ASN A 73 18.88 -14.75 -9.10
C ASN A 73 20.37 -14.46 -9.07
N VAL A 74 21.21 -15.47 -8.88
CA VAL A 74 22.66 -15.31 -8.90
C VAL A 74 23.15 -14.98 -10.31
N HIS A 75 22.59 -15.60 -11.35
CA HIS A 75 22.96 -15.31 -12.74
C HIS A 75 22.69 -13.86 -13.12
N ILE A 76 21.48 -13.35 -12.90
CA ILE A 76 21.16 -11.94 -13.24
C ILE A 76 22.00 -10.92 -12.47
N SER A 77 22.36 -11.25 -11.21
CA SER A 77 23.26 -10.41 -10.42
C SER A 77 24.69 -10.41 -10.99
N LYS A 78 25.18 -11.57 -11.44
CA LYS A 78 26.49 -11.69 -12.12
C LYS A 78 26.51 -10.94 -13.45
N GLU A 79 25.44 -11.05 -14.24
CA GLU A 79 25.35 -10.31 -15.52
C GLU A 79 25.33 -8.81 -15.30
N LEU A 80 24.63 -8.33 -14.27
CA LEU A 80 24.63 -6.91 -13.92
C LEU A 80 26.03 -6.43 -13.51
N VAL A 81 26.74 -7.20 -12.67
CA VAL A 81 28.14 -6.90 -12.29
C VAL A 81 29.07 -6.90 -13.50
N ASN A 82 28.94 -7.88 -14.39
CA ASN A 82 29.74 -7.95 -15.61
C ASN A 82 29.54 -6.71 -16.48
N SER A 83 28.31 -6.25 -16.61
CA SER A 83 27.98 -5.01 -17.33
C SER A 83 28.58 -3.77 -16.64
N ILE A 84 28.43 -3.65 -15.31
CA ILE A 84 29.02 -2.58 -14.50
C ILE A 84 30.54 -2.49 -14.75
N LYS A 85 31.22 -3.62 -14.78
CA LYS A 85 32.67 -3.69 -15.04
C LYS A 85 33.01 -3.26 -16.44
N ARG A 86 32.32 -3.78 -17.48
CA ARG A 86 32.60 -3.47 -18.87
C ARG A 86 32.47 -1.99 -19.19
N VAL A 87 31.46 -1.33 -18.61
CA VAL A 87 31.22 0.10 -18.87
C VAL A 87 31.91 1.03 -17.86
N GLY A 88 32.57 0.49 -16.85
CA GLY A 88 33.22 1.31 -15.81
C GLY A 88 32.25 2.15 -14.99
N PHE A 89 31.05 1.63 -14.68
CA PHE A 89 30.01 2.35 -13.94
C PHE A 89 30.52 2.85 -12.58
N LYS A 90 30.27 4.13 -12.26
CA LYS A 90 30.66 4.80 -11.00
C LYS A 90 29.48 5.37 -10.21
N GLY A 91 28.25 5.14 -10.67
CA GLY A 91 27.04 5.58 -9.99
C GLY A 91 26.70 4.75 -8.76
N LYS A 92 25.45 4.71 -8.38
CA LYS A 92 24.97 3.96 -7.21
C LYS A 92 24.13 2.75 -7.63
N LEU A 93 24.42 1.59 -7.04
CA LEU A 93 23.62 0.37 -7.12
C LEU A 93 22.85 0.18 -5.80
N ILE A 94 21.54 0.10 -5.90
CA ILE A 94 20.63 -0.22 -4.79
C ILE A 94 20.06 -1.60 -5.02
N PHE A 95 20.17 -2.48 -4.04
CA PHE A 95 19.68 -3.86 -4.12
C PHE A 95 18.70 -4.16 -3.00
N THR A 96 17.56 -4.77 -3.33
CA THR A 96 16.64 -5.30 -2.33
C THR A 96 16.95 -6.76 -2.04
N SER A 97 17.40 -7.01 -0.83
CA SER A 97 17.55 -8.34 -0.26
C SER A 97 16.36 -8.70 0.62
N SER A 98 16.49 -9.69 1.47
CA SER A 98 15.40 -10.19 2.30
C SER A 98 15.93 -10.72 3.64
N ILE A 99 15.13 -10.60 4.69
CA ILE A 99 15.38 -11.28 5.97
C ILE A 99 15.55 -12.80 5.81
N GLN A 100 15.08 -13.36 4.70
CA GLN A 100 15.27 -14.79 4.40
C GLN A 100 16.74 -15.16 4.11
N GLU A 101 17.66 -14.21 4.01
CA GLU A 101 19.11 -14.48 3.95
C GLU A 101 19.61 -15.34 5.12
N SER A 102 18.93 -15.28 6.26
CA SER A 102 19.21 -16.09 7.44
C SER A 102 18.65 -17.52 7.37
N LEU A 103 17.78 -17.80 6.41
CA LEU A 103 17.11 -19.09 6.26
C LEU A 103 17.86 -20.02 5.30
N ASN A 104 17.78 -21.34 5.57
CA ASN A 104 18.37 -22.35 4.70
C ASN A 104 17.45 -22.70 3.51
N ASN A 105 17.09 -21.70 2.69
CA ASN A 105 16.33 -21.91 1.45
C ASN A 105 17.05 -21.27 0.25
N ASN A 106 16.68 -21.70 -0.96
CA ASN A 106 17.34 -21.26 -2.19
C ASN A 106 17.16 -19.77 -2.46
N TYR A 107 16.03 -19.19 -2.10
CA TYR A 107 15.77 -17.75 -2.24
C TYR A 107 16.67 -16.95 -1.33
N GLY A 108 16.69 -17.22 -0.03
CA GLY A 108 17.54 -16.52 0.94
C GLY A 108 19.03 -16.64 0.60
N LYS A 109 19.50 -17.85 0.24
CA LYS A 109 20.87 -18.06 -0.23
C LYS A 109 21.21 -17.21 -1.44
N SER A 110 20.33 -17.16 -2.44
CA SER A 110 20.56 -16.36 -3.65
C SER A 110 20.63 -14.87 -3.34
N LYS A 111 19.78 -14.37 -2.44
CA LYS A 111 19.80 -12.95 -2.03
C LYS A 111 21.08 -12.60 -1.28
N LYS A 112 21.50 -13.45 -0.35
CA LYS A 112 22.75 -13.28 0.39
C LYS A 112 23.97 -13.29 -0.53
N GLU A 113 24.05 -14.25 -1.46
CA GLU A 113 25.15 -14.34 -2.41
C GLU A 113 25.20 -13.11 -3.33
N SER A 114 24.04 -12.69 -3.85
CA SER A 114 23.96 -11.49 -4.70
C SER A 114 24.40 -10.23 -3.95
N ARG A 115 23.96 -10.04 -2.70
CA ARG A 115 24.38 -8.89 -1.88
C ARG A 115 25.87 -8.91 -1.62
N ASN A 116 26.42 -10.05 -1.24
CA ASN A 116 27.86 -10.20 -1.00
C ASN A 116 28.69 -9.95 -2.28
N LEU A 117 28.19 -10.40 -3.44
CA LEU A 117 28.80 -10.11 -4.73
C LEU A 117 28.83 -8.59 -4.98
N PHE A 118 27.71 -7.88 -4.79
CA PHE A 118 27.66 -6.43 -4.98
C PHE A 118 28.56 -5.67 -4.01
N ILE A 119 28.64 -6.07 -2.73
CA ILE A 119 29.56 -5.49 -1.74
C ILE A 119 31.02 -5.64 -2.20
N LYS A 120 31.41 -6.85 -2.60
CA LYS A 120 32.76 -7.12 -3.08
C LYS A 120 33.11 -6.26 -4.30
N GLU A 121 32.22 -6.26 -5.28
CA GLU A 121 32.47 -5.60 -6.55
C GLU A 121 32.39 -4.06 -6.45
N SER A 122 31.58 -3.51 -5.54
CA SER A 122 31.56 -2.06 -5.27
C SER A 122 32.91 -1.56 -4.74
N LYS A 123 33.52 -2.32 -3.81
CA LYS A 123 34.84 -2.00 -3.28
C LYS A 123 35.95 -2.09 -4.32
N LEU A 124 35.87 -3.08 -5.23
CA LEU A 124 36.88 -3.29 -6.27
C LEU A 124 36.77 -2.29 -7.43
N ASN A 125 35.54 -1.91 -7.80
CA ASN A 125 35.29 -1.09 -8.99
C ASN A 125 34.89 0.36 -8.66
N GLY A 126 34.71 0.71 -7.37
CA GLY A 126 34.50 2.08 -6.89
C GLY A 126 33.15 2.68 -7.25
N PHE A 127 32.09 1.88 -7.34
CA PHE A 127 30.72 2.36 -7.39
C PHE A 127 30.07 2.32 -5.99
N LEU A 128 29.07 3.16 -5.73
CA LEU A 128 28.33 3.17 -4.48
C LEU A 128 27.36 2.00 -4.43
N PHE A 129 27.20 1.38 -3.28
CA PHE A 129 26.26 0.27 -3.10
C PHE A 129 25.43 0.42 -1.81
N SER A 130 24.12 0.19 -1.92
CA SER A 130 23.21 0.08 -0.78
C SER A 130 22.38 -1.20 -0.87
N GLY A 131 22.41 -2.00 0.20
CA GLY A 131 21.72 -3.28 0.33
C GLY A 131 20.59 -3.22 1.35
N LEU A 132 19.31 -3.21 0.92
CA LEU A 132 18.16 -3.19 1.79
C LEU A 132 17.72 -4.62 2.13
N ILE A 133 17.69 -4.98 3.41
CA ILE A 133 17.20 -6.27 3.88
C ILE A 133 15.75 -6.11 4.31
N LEU A 134 14.84 -6.56 3.45
CA LEU A 134 13.41 -6.35 3.58
C LEU A 134 12.73 -7.48 4.36
N PRO A 135 11.80 -7.16 5.30
CA PRO A 135 10.81 -8.11 5.78
C PRO A 135 9.78 -8.45 4.70
N ASN A 136 8.68 -9.12 5.06
CA ASN A 136 7.63 -9.41 4.09
C ASN A 136 6.88 -8.13 3.72
N VAL A 137 6.96 -7.76 2.45
CA VAL A 137 6.34 -6.53 1.93
C VAL A 137 4.88 -6.80 1.55
N PHE A 138 3.98 -5.92 1.98
CA PHE A 138 2.57 -5.94 1.60
C PHE A 138 2.10 -4.58 1.11
N GLY A 139 0.96 -4.54 0.43
CA GLY A 139 0.37 -3.31 -0.09
C GLY A 139 -0.63 -3.56 -1.21
N PRO A 140 -1.28 -2.50 -1.72
CA PRO A 140 -2.26 -2.59 -2.80
C PRO A 140 -1.69 -3.26 -4.05
N PHE A 141 -2.56 -3.93 -4.81
CA PHE A 141 -2.23 -4.56 -6.10
C PHE A 141 -1.18 -5.67 -6.05
N GLY A 142 -0.91 -6.24 -4.88
CA GLY A 142 -0.09 -7.44 -4.76
C GLY A 142 -0.73 -8.62 -5.52
N LYS A 143 0.09 -9.46 -6.17
CA LYS A 143 -0.42 -10.60 -6.95
C LYS A 143 -0.87 -11.73 -6.01
N PRO A 144 -2.16 -12.13 -6.02
CA PRO A 144 -2.64 -13.28 -5.27
C PRO A 144 -1.98 -14.60 -5.71
N ASN A 145 -1.94 -15.56 -4.81
CA ASN A 145 -1.36 -16.90 -5.04
C ASN A 145 0.09 -16.88 -5.56
N TYR A 146 0.83 -15.86 -5.18
CA TYR A 146 2.24 -15.71 -5.62
C TYR A 146 3.20 -15.73 -4.42
N ASN A 147 3.59 -14.60 -3.85
CA ASN A 147 4.63 -14.56 -2.81
C ASN A 147 4.13 -14.25 -1.41
N SER A 148 3.11 -13.42 -1.30
CA SER A 148 2.55 -12.99 -0.01
C SER A 148 1.18 -13.61 0.18
N PHE A 149 0.87 -14.00 1.42
CA PHE A 149 -0.45 -14.51 1.76
C PHE A 149 -1.51 -13.40 1.81
N ILE A 150 -1.13 -12.15 2.13
CA ILE A 150 -2.08 -11.03 2.29
C ILE A 150 -2.89 -10.77 1.02
N PRO A 151 -2.30 -10.62 -0.18
CA PRO A 151 -3.07 -10.49 -1.41
C PRO A 151 -4.04 -11.66 -1.67
N THR A 152 -3.59 -12.87 -1.36
CA THR A 152 -4.42 -14.09 -1.50
C THR A 152 -5.61 -14.06 -0.55
N PHE A 153 -5.39 -13.65 0.70
CA PHE A 153 -6.46 -13.54 1.68
C PHE A 153 -7.45 -12.44 1.31
N CYS A 154 -6.95 -11.27 0.93
CA CYS A 154 -7.81 -10.16 0.47
C CYS A 154 -8.70 -10.61 -0.69
N GLN A 155 -8.11 -11.23 -1.73
CA GLN A 155 -8.88 -11.72 -2.88
C GLN A 155 -9.93 -12.75 -2.48
N LYS A 156 -9.54 -13.77 -1.67
CA LYS A 156 -10.46 -14.82 -1.24
C LYS A 156 -11.61 -14.25 -0.40
N ILE A 157 -11.32 -13.35 0.55
CA ILE A 157 -12.33 -12.75 1.42
C ILE A 157 -13.29 -11.86 0.63
N CYS A 158 -12.79 -11.03 -0.29
CA CYS A 158 -13.64 -10.21 -1.16
C CYS A 158 -14.53 -11.08 -2.06
N ASN A 159 -14.08 -12.26 -2.46
CA ASN A 159 -14.82 -13.21 -3.30
C ASN A 159 -15.61 -14.26 -2.50
N GLU A 160 -15.76 -14.08 -1.18
CA GLU A 160 -16.48 -15.00 -0.28
C GLU A 160 -15.94 -16.43 -0.27
N GLN A 161 -14.67 -16.59 -0.61
CA GLN A 161 -14.00 -17.88 -0.62
C GLN A 161 -13.37 -18.20 0.73
N LYS A 162 -13.31 -19.49 1.08
CA LYS A 162 -12.69 -19.95 2.32
C LYS A 162 -11.18 -19.66 2.31
N VAL A 163 -10.71 -19.03 3.39
CA VAL A 163 -9.29 -18.80 3.64
C VAL A 163 -8.77 -19.91 4.56
N GLU A 164 -7.81 -20.68 4.05
CA GLU A 164 -7.13 -21.73 4.81
C GLU A 164 -5.75 -21.26 5.25
N ILE A 165 -5.42 -21.50 6.50
CA ILE A 165 -4.11 -21.21 7.09
C ILE A 165 -3.36 -22.55 7.15
N ILE A 166 -2.25 -22.65 6.39
CA ILE A 166 -1.40 -23.84 6.38
C ILE A 166 -0.52 -23.84 7.64
N GLU A 167 0.05 -22.68 7.96
CA GLU A 167 0.94 -22.49 9.10
C GLU A 167 0.65 -21.15 9.76
N ASN A 168 0.40 -21.16 11.08
CA ASN A 168 0.08 -19.95 11.84
C ASN A 168 1.32 -19.39 12.55
N THR A 169 2.25 -18.87 11.79
CA THR A 169 3.48 -18.26 12.31
C THR A 169 3.34 -16.73 12.44
N LYS A 170 4.20 -16.13 13.27
CA LYS A 170 4.38 -14.68 13.27
C LYS A 170 5.20 -14.25 12.07
N VAL A 171 4.69 -13.28 11.32
CA VAL A 171 5.30 -12.76 10.11
C VAL A 171 5.65 -11.29 10.31
N PRO A 172 6.91 -10.89 10.11
CA PRO A 172 7.30 -9.48 10.09
C PRO A 172 6.84 -8.84 8.78
N LEU A 173 6.04 -7.79 8.88
CA LEU A 173 5.40 -7.10 7.76
C LEU A 173 5.86 -5.65 7.66
N VAL A 174 6.09 -5.19 6.44
CA VAL A 174 6.36 -3.78 6.10
C VAL A 174 5.48 -3.35 4.93
N TYR A 175 4.95 -2.14 5.00
CA TYR A 175 4.12 -1.60 3.93
C TYR A 175 4.96 -1.13 2.75
N ILE A 176 4.40 -1.23 1.57
CA ILE A 176 5.11 -0.93 0.32
C ILE A 176 5.60 0.52 0.24
N ASP A 177 4.84 1.48 0.76
CA ASP A 177 5.22 2.90 0.69
C ASP A 177 6.46 3.19 1.54
N THR A 178 6.63 2.52 2.69
CA THR A 178 7.85 2.59 3.51
C THR A 178 9.05 2.09 2.72
N VAL A 179 8.92 0.98 2.01
CA VAL A 179 10.00 0.42 1.18
C VAL A 179 10.35 1.35 0.02
N VAL A 180 9.33 1.88 -0.66
CA VAL A 180 9.52 2.83 -1.78
C VAL A 180 10.20 4.10 -1.31
N SER A 181 9.79 4.66 -0.17
CA SER A 181 10.39 5.86 0.41
C SER A 181 11.87 5.64 0.77
N LEU A 182 12.21 4.48 1.34
CA LEU A 182 13.60 4.12 1.62
C LEU A 182 14.42 4.00 0.33
N ILE A 183 13.89 3.38 -0.72
CA ILE A 183 14.58 3.29 -2.01
C ILE A 183 14.82 4.69 -2.60
N ILE A 184 13.85 5.60 -2.50
CA ILE A 184 13.99 6.98 -2.99
C ILE A 184 15.05 7.73 -2.20
N ASN A 185 15.07 7.61 -0.88
CA ASN A 185 16.12 8.19 -0.04
C ASN A 185 17.51 7.68 -0.44
N GLU A 186 17.62 6.38 -0.74
CA GLU A 186 18.87 5.79 -1.21
C GLU A 186 19.25 6.25 -2.63
N ILE A 187 18.30 6.55 -3.50
CA ILE A 187 18.56 7.15 -4.82
C ILE A 187 19.22 8.52 -4.68
N GLU A 188 18.84 9.29 -3.68
CA GLU A 188 19.35 10.64 -3.42
C GLU A 188 20.64 10.66 -2.58
N SER A 189 20.86 9.64 -1.77
CA SER A 189 22.03 9.50 -0.92
C SER A 189 23.32 9.30 -1.75
N LYS A 190 24.40 9.95 -1.31
CA LYS A 190 25.75 9.83 -1.90
C LYS A 190 26.64 8.86 -1.14
N ASP A 191 26.10 8.13 -0.17
CA ASP A 191 26.82 7.20 0.66
C ASP A 191 26.54 5.75 0.28
N SER A 192 27.45 4.85 0.68
CA SER A 192 27.21 3.40 0.62
C SER A 192 26.74 2.90 1.96
N ASP A 193 25.66 2.09 1.98
CA ASP A 193 25.27 1.33 3.16
C ASP A 193 25.02 -0.13 2.75
N PHE A 194 25.95 -0.99 3.11
CA PHE A 194 25.96 -2.38 2.67
C PHE A 194 24.86 -3.24 3.27
N GLU A 195 24.23 -2.79 4.38
CA GLU A 195 23.28 -3.58 5.14
C GLU A 195 22.22 -2.73 5.86
N ILE A 196 21.31 -2.18 5.11
CA ILE A 196 20.18 -1.43 5.66
C ILE A 196 19.10 -2.42 6.13
N GLN A 197 19.03 -2.64 7.44
CA GLN A 197 17.96 -3.45 8.02
C GLN A 197 16.66 -2.65 8.04
N VAL A 198 15.67 -3.12 7.29
CA VAL A 198 14.35 -2.49 7.29
C VAL A 198 13.50 -3.08 8.40
N ASN A 199 13.14 -2.25 9.37
CA ASN A 199 12.31 -2.67 10.48
C ASN A 199 10.90 -3.00 10.03
N PRO A 200 10.30 -4.11 10.50
CA PRO A 200 8.90 -4.39 10.26
C PRO A 200 8.01 -3.39 11.01
N GLU A 201 6.93 -2.95 10.39
CA GLU A 201 5.90 -2.13 11.05
C GLU A 201 5.11 -2.96 12.06
N LYS A 202 4.94 -4.23 11.77
CA LYS A 202 4.22 -5.16 12.66
C LYS A 202 4.78 -6.58 12.56
N ASN A 203 4.89 -7.24 13.72
CA ASN A 203 5.07 -8.68 13.82
C ASN A 203 3.72 -9.28 14.26
N ILE A 204 3.07 -10.02 13.39
CA ILE A 204 1.69 -10.47 13.57
C ILE A 204 1.51 -11.89 13.03
N THR A 205 0.62 -12.67 13.62
CA THR A 205 0.33 -14.03 13.14
C THR A 205 -0.55 -14.00 11.88
N VAL A 206 -0.45 -15.05 11.07
CA VAL A 206 -1.27 -15.20 9.87
C VAL A 206 -2.77 -15.21 10.20
N SER A 207 -3.17 -15.80 11.35
CA SER A 207 -4.56 -15.80 11.82
C SER A 207 -5.06 -14.41 12.20
N GLU A 208 -4.26 -13.62 12.92
CA GLU A 208 -4.65 -12.25 13.29
C GLU A 208 -4.87 -11.38 12.04
N VAL A 209 -4.00 -11.49 11.03
CA VAL A 209 -4.21 -10.78 9.75
C VAL A 209 -5.53 -11.21 9.09
N LYS A 210 -5.81 -12.53 9.04
CA LYS A 210 -7.06 -13.04 8.49
C LYS A 210 -8.27 -12.45 9.22
N ASP A 211 -8.25 -12.43 10.55
CA ASP A 211 -9.37 -11.96 11.36
C ASP A 211 -9.63 -10.45 11.17
N ILE A 212 -8.57 -9.64 11.06
CA ILE A 212 -8.67 -8.21 10.71
C ILE A 212 -9.30 -8.04 9.31
N LEU A 213 -8.85 -8.80 8.32
CA LEU A 213 -9.39 -8.71 6.95
C LEU A 213 -10.87 -9.14 6.87
N ILE A 214 -11.28 -10.15 7.64
CA ILE A 214 -12.69 -10.54 7.77
C ILE A 214 -13.50 -9.40 8.40
N GLY A 215 -12.97 -8.76 9.44
CA GLY A 215 -13.57 -7.58 10.05
C GLY A 215 -13.77 -6.45 9.05
N PHE A 216 -12.77 -6.16 8.20
CA PHE A 216 -12.90 -5.15 7.14
C PHE A 216 -14.01 -5.48 6.13
N LYS A 217 -14.15 -6.76 5.74
CA LYS A 217 -15.25 -7.18 4.87
C LYS A 217 -16.59 -6.91 5.52
N GLN A 218 -16.78 -7.39 6.76
CA GLN A 218 -18.03 -7.24 7.48
C GLN A 218 -18.42 -5.77 7.69
N GLU A 219 -17.45 -4.93 8.07
CA GLU A 219 -17.74 -3.53 8.33
C GLU A 219 -17.92 -2.74 7.03
N TYR A 220 -16.96 -2.84 6.11
CA TYR A 220 -16.93 -1.96 4.95
C TYR A 220 -17.82 -2.44 3.80
N ILE A 221 -17.81 -3.75 3.51
CA ILE A 221 -18.58 -4.31 2.39
C ILE A 221 -20.00 -4.63 2.84
N ASP A 222 -20.17 -5.43 3.92
CA ASP A 222 -21.46 -5.97 4.28
C ASP A 222 -22.33 -4.93 5.00
N ASN A 223 -21.75 -4.11 5.87
CA ASN A 223 -22.45 -3.12 6.68
C ASN A 223 -22.36 -1.68 6.15
N ASN A 224 -21.60 -1.44 5.07
CA ASN A 224 -21.37 -0.10 4.54
C ASN A 224 -20.91 0.91 5.60
N THR A 225 -20.03 0.48 6.49
CA THR A 225 -19.50 1.26 7.62
C THR A 225 -17.99 1.46 7.44
N ILE A 226 -17.50 2.64 7.72
CA ILE A 226 -16.05 2.85 7.74
C ILE A 226 -15.46 2.17 8.98
N PRO A 227 -14.55 1.20 8.84
CA PRO A 227 -13.97 0.52 9.98
C PRO A 227 -13.17 1.48 10.87
N ARG A 228 -13.09 1.15 12.13
CA ARG A 228 -12.16 1.81 13.04
C ARG A 228 -10.76 1.30 12.77
N LEU A 229 -9.87 2.20 12.39
CA LEU A 229 -8.46 1.93 12.14
C LEU A 229 -7.68 2.53 13.31
N GLU A 230 -7.04 1.70 14.12
CA GLU A 230 -6.44 2.13 15.38
C GLU A 230 -4.98 2.60 15.22
N ASN A 231 -4.34 2.20 14.13
CA ASN A 231 -2.92 2.48 13.87
C ASN A 231 -2.63 2.43 12.37
N ASP A 232 -1.43 2.88 12.00
CA ASP A 232 -0.99 2.96 10.59
C ASP A 232 -0.93 1.58 9.92
N PHE A 233 -0.59 0.51 10.65
CA PHE A 233 -0.60 -0.84 10.11
C PHE A 233 -2.02 -1.26 9.66
N GLU A 234 -3.04 -1.01 10.47
CA GLU A 234 -4.43 -1.31 10.10
C GLU A 234 -4.90 -0.46 8.93
N LEU A 235 -4.53 0.83 8.88
CA LEU A 235 -4.81 1.70 7.74
C LEU A 235 -4.16 1.15 6.46
N ASN A 236 -2.91 0.76 6.52
CA ASN A 236 -2.14 0.19 5.41
C ASN A 236 -2.73 -1.16 4.94
N LEU A 237 -3.15 -1.99 5.90
CA LEU A 237 -3.80 -3.27 5.62
C LEU A 237 -5.20 -3.06 5.00
N PHE A 238 -5.96 -2.08 5.47
CA PHE A 238 -7.25 -1.71 4.90
C PHE A 238 -7.11 -1.15 3.47
N ASN A 239 -6.13 -0.29 3.22
CA ASN A 239 -5.83 0.19 1.86
C ASN A 239 -5.46 -0.97 0.93
N THR A 240 -4.70 -1.94 1.45
CA THR A 240 -4.40 -3.18 0.71
C THR A 240 -5.67 -3.96 0.40
N PHE A 241 -6.52 -4.21 1.41
CA PHE A 241 -7.79 -4.92 1.26
C PHE A 241 -8.69 -4.27 0.21
N ARG A 242 -8.87 -2.95 0.27
CA ARG A 242 -9.72 -2.20 -0.67
C ARG A 242 -9.31 -2.36 -2.13
N SER A 243 -8.03 -2.58 -2.42
CA SER A 243 -7.55 -2.78 -3.79
C SER A 243 -8.02 -4.10 -4.42
N PHE A 244 -8.62 -5.00 -3.64
CA PHE A 244 -9.18 -6.28 -4.10
C PHE A 244 -10.71 -6.29 -4.20
N ILE A 245 -11.38 -5.21 -3.80
CA ILE A 245 -12.84 -5.07 -3.95
C ILE A 245 -13.16 -4.95 -5.43
N ASN A 246 -14.14 -5.73 -5.90
CA ASN A 246 -14.64 -5.55 -7.26
C ASN A 246 -15.42 -4.23 -7.35
N ILE A 247 -14.85 -3.27 -8.06
CA ILE A 247 -15.41 -1.92 -8.20
C ILE A 247 -16.78 -1.94 -8.84
N GLN A 248 -17.01 -2.83 -9.82
CA GLN A 248 -18.28 -2.89 -10.56
C GLN A 248 -19.45 -3.43 -9.70
N ASP A 249 -19.13 -4.33 -8.77
CA ASP A 249 -20.14 -4.92 -7.88
C ASP A 249 -20.41 -4.05 -6.66
N PHE A 250 -19.39 -3.35 -6.16
CA PHE A 250 -19.48 -2.57 -4.92
C PHE A 250 -19.92 -1.12 -5.16
N PHE A 251 -19.57 -0.50 -6.29
CA PHE A 251 -19.92 0.89 -6.59
C PHE A 251 -20.95 0.99 -7.75
N PRO A 252 -21.84 1.99 -7.73
CA PRO A 252 -21.99 3.00 -6.67
C PRO A 252 -22.64 2.43 -5.41
N VAL A 253 -22.20 2.90 -4.25
CA VAL A 253 -22.81 2.55 -2.97
C VAL A 253 -24.26 3.03 -2.96
N ARG A 254 -25.19 2.11 -2.68
CA ARG A 254 -26.62 2.42 -2.60
C ARG A 254 -27.01 2.71 -1.17
N TYR A 255 -27.57 3.87 -0.95
CA TYR A 255 -28.05 4.28 0.37
C TYR A 255 -29.54 3.97 0.51
N LYS A 256 -29.95 3.65 1.74
CA LYS A 256 -31.36 3.49 2.06
C LYS A 256 -31.98 4.88 2.26
N ASP A 257 -32.95 5.21 1.40
CA ASP A 257 -33.74 6.41 1.53
C ASP A 257 -34.97 6.11 2.41
N ASN A 258 -35.04 6.76 3.56
CA ASN A 258 -36.19 6.69 4.46
C ASN A 258 -37.10 7.88 4.20
N ILE A 259 -38.17 7.65 3.46
CA ILE A 259 -39.15 8.66 3.02
C ILE A 259 -40.37 8.60 3.92
N ASP A 260 -40.81 9.73 4.43
CA ASP A 260 -42.07 9.90 5.14
C ASP A 260 -42.78 11.20 4.72
N GLU A 261 -43.91 11.53 5.36
CA GLU A 261 -44.68 12.73 5.06
C GLU A 261 -43.90 14.04 5.32
N ARG A 262 -42.85 13.99 6.13
CA ARG A 262 -41.97 15.13 6.47
C ARG A 262 -40.89 15.39 5.44
N GLY A 263 -40.49 14.38 4.64
CA GLY A 263 -39.42 14.42 3.64
C GLY A 263 -38.54 13.16 3.69
N ASN A 264 -37.28 13.29 3.31
CA ASN A 264 -36.36 12.17 3.25
C ASN A 264 -35.30 12.23 4.36
N PHE A 265 -34.81 11.06 4.73
CA PHE A 265 -33.63 10.92 5.60
C PHE A 265 -32.74 9.80 5.06
N ILE A 266 -31.50 10.14 4.71
CA ILE A 266 -30.51 9.22 4.17
C ILE A 266 -29.27 9.25 5.07
N GLU A 267 -28.91 8.09 5.61
CA GLU A 267 -27.63 7.92 6.27
C GLU A 267 -26.56 7.68 5.21
N ILE A 268 -25.63 8.64 5.03
CA ILE A 268 -24.58 8.57 4.00
C ILE A 268 -23.35 7.83 4.51
N LEU A 269 -23.01 8.03 5.79
CA LEU A 269 -21.80 7.46 6.36
C LEU A 269 -22.02 7.12 7.83
N ARG A 270 -21.60 5.93 8.19
CA ARG A 270 -21.44 5.51 9.59
C ARG A 270 -20.00 5.06 9.80
N SER A 271 -19.44 5.42 10.94
CA SER A 271 -18.09 5.01 11.33
C SER A 271 -18.14 4.27 12.65
N ASN A 272 -17.35 3.21 12.78
CA ASN A 272 -17.20 2.48 14.05
C ASN A 272 -16.51 3.31 15.15
N SER A 273 -15.93 4.45 14.82
CA SER A 273 -15.53 5.50 15.78
C SER A 273 -16.72 6.30 16.34
N LYS A 274 -17.97 5.80 16.14
CA LYS A 274 -19.25 6.38 16.61
C LYS A 274 -19.65 7.68 15.90
N GLY A 275 -19.08 7.99 14.75
CA GLY A 275 -19.50 9.09 13.90
C GLY A 275 -20.60 8.66 12.91
N GLN A 276 -21.57 9.56 12.65
CA GLN A 276 -22.60 9.38 11.63
C GLN A 276 -22.79 10.68 10.86
N TYR A 277 -22.88 10.58 9.55
CA TYR A 277 -23.25 11.68 8.67
C TYR A 277 -24.54 11.32 7.93
N SER A 278 -25.54 12.20 8.02
CA SER A 278 -26.84 11.98 7.38
C SER A 278 -27.25 13.22 6.59
N TYR A 279 -27.92 13.02 5.49
CA TYR A 279 -28.58 14.05 4.71
C TYR A 279 -30.10 13.93 4.87
N SER A 280 -30.79 15.04 5.05
CA SER A 280 -32.25 15.03 5.10
C SER A 280 -32.84 16.21 4.31
N THR A 281 -34.00 15.96 3.71
CA THR A 281 -34.85 17.03 3.19
C THR A 281 -36.06 17.17 4.11
N THR A 282 -36.56 18.38 4.25
CA THR A 282 -37.77 18.66 5.00
C THR A 282 -38.71 19.51 4.15
N LYS A 283 -39.97 19.10 4.07
CA LYS A 283 -41.00 19.86 3.33
C LYS A 283 -41.27 21.20 4.02
N PRO A 284 -41.71 22.21 3.27
CA PRO A 284 -42.08 23.51 3.86
C PRO A 284 -43.11 23.37 4.96
N ASN A 285 -42.96 24.16 6.01
CA ASN A 285 -43.87 24.22 7.17
C ASN A 285 -43.94 22.92 8.00
N ILE A 286 -42.95 22.04 7.86
CA ILE A 286 -42.84 20.82 8.65
C ILE A 286 -41.77 20.98 9.73
N THR A 287 -42.10 20.61 10.97
CA THR A 287 -41.17 20.55 12.08
C THR A 287 -40.67 19.12 12.26
N ARG A 288 -39.36 18.97 12.41
CA ARG A 288 -38.70 17.71 12.79
C ARG A 288 -38.00 17.86 14.13
N GLY A 289 -37.69 16.75 14.77
CA GLY A 289 -36.98 16.73 16.03
C GLY A 289 -37.93 16.69 17.21
N ASN A 290 -37.97 17.74 18.04
CA ASN A 290 -38.70 17.79 19.30
C ASN A 290 -38.28 16.68 20.28
N HIS A 291 -36.97 16.47 20.39
CA HIS A 291 -36.34 15.50 21.30
C HIS A 291 -35.00 16.04 21.81
N PHE A 292 -34.42 15.38 22.76
CA PHE A 292 -33.10 15.72 23.30
C PHE A 292 -32.22 14.48 23.43
N HIS A 293 -30.92 14.70 23.55
CA HIS A 293 -29.94 13.66 23.74
C HIS A 293 -29.09 13.92 24.97
N THR A 294 -28.81 12.85 25.73
CA THR A 294 -27.95 12.92 26.93
C THR A 294 -26.50 12.46 26.65
N LYS A 295 -26.26 11.76 25.52
CA LYS A 295 -24.97 11.17 25.20
C LYS A 295 -24.53 11.37 23.72
N LYS A 296 -25.30 12.12 22.94
CA LYS A 296 -25.04 12.37 21.52
C LYS A 296 -24.76 13.83 21.30
N ILE A 297 -23.71 14.13 20.57
CA ILE A 297 -23.39 15.49 20.09
C ILE A 297 -23.86 15.55 18.64
N GLU A 298 -24.67 16.57 18.30
CA GLU A 298 -25.18 16.78 16.96
C GLU A 298 -24.76 18.16 16.44
N ARG A 299 -24.49 18.20 15.16
CA ARG A 299 -24.30 19.45 14.42
C ARG A 299 -25.25 19.45 13.21
N PHE A 300 -26.02 20.52 13.08
CA PHE A 300 -26.90 20.73 11.93
C PHE A 300 -26.35 21.82 11.02
N SER A 301 -26.48 21.59 9.71
CA SER A 301 -26.15 22.57 8.70
C SER A 301 -27.28 22.60 7.66
N VAL A 302 -27.70 23.77 7.24
CA VAL A 302 -28.65 23.93 6.13
C VAL A 302 -27.83 24.02 4.85
N ILE A 303 -27.97 23.02 3.96
CA ILE A 303 -27.21 22.96 2.70
C ILE A 303 -27.92 23.73 1.59
N LYS A 304 -29.27 23.73 1.60
CA LYS A 304 -30.09 24.42 0.61
C LYS A 304 -31.40 24.87 1.21
N GLY A 305 -31.88 26.06 0.83
CA GLY A 305 -33.11 26.65 1.32
C GLY A 305 -32.97 27.30 2.67
N LYS A 306 -34.08 27.55 3.37
CA LYS A 306 -34.13 28.26 4.66
C LYS A 306 -34.78 27.40 5.71
N SER A 307 -34.26 27.46 6.94
CA SER A 307 -34.78 26.75 8.10
C SER A 307 -34.69 27.59 9.38
N ILE A 308 -35.58 27.30 10.34
CA ILE A 308 -35.49 27.81 11.70
C ILE A 308 -35.17 26.64 12.60
N ILE A 309 -34.01 26.66 13.29
CA ILE A 309 -33.68 25.72 14.33
C ILE A 309 -34.06 26.30 15.68
N GLN A 310 -34.92 25.61 16.42
CA GLN A 310 -35.35 25.99 17.74
C GLN A 310 -34.67 25.10 18.80
N LEU A 311 -34.01 25.74 19.75
CA LEU A 311 -33.38 25.08 20.88
C LEU A 311 -34.10 25.46 22.16
N ARG A 312 -34.48 24.47 22.98
CA ARG A 312 -35.10 24.69 24.29
C ARG A 312 -34.29 23.97 25.36
N ARG A 313 -33.95 24.68 26.43
CA ARG A 313 -33.34 24.07 27.60
C ARG A 313 -34.38 23.24 28.33
N ILE A 314 -34.06 21.98 28.65
CA ILE A 314 -34.95 21.10 29.40
C ILE A 314 -35.30 21.73 30.74
N GLY A 315 -36.63 21.70 31.11
CA GLY A 315 -37.12 22.29 32.31
C GLY A 315 -37.39 23.78 32.26
N THR A 316 -37.32 24.40 31.08
CA THR A 316 -37.67 25.82 30.85
C THR A 316 -38.56 25.94 29.62
N ASP A 317 -39.27 27.08 29.49
CA ASP A 317 -40.05 27.45 28.31
C ASP A 317 -39.31 28.41 27.38
N GLU A 318 -38.05 28.70 27.68
CA GLU A 318 -37.23 29.59 26.87
C GLU A 318 -36.82 28.90 25.57
N ILE A 319 -37.14 29.52 24.44
CA ILE A 319 -36.79 29.03 23.08
C ILE A 319 -35.80 29.99 22.43
N ILE A 320 -34.67 29.48 21.99
CA ILE A 320 -33.68 30.17 21.16
C ILE A 320 -33.95 29.78 19.71
N GLU A 321 -34.21 30.77 18.86
CA GLU A 321 -34.41 30.59 17.43
C GLU A 321 -33.17 30.98 16.63
N LEU A 322 -32.71 30.06 15.78
CA LEU A 322 -31.60 30.30 14.83
C LEU A 322 -32.18 30.21 13.42
N LYS A 323 -32.18 31.33 12.71
CA LYS A 323 -32.58 31.41 11.29
C LYS A 323 -31.38 31.11 10.42
N LEU A 324 -31.43 30.03 9.66
CA LEU A 324 -30.33 29.53 8.84
C LEU A 324 -30.72 29.54 7.36
N SER A 325 -29.75 29.78 6.49
CA SER A 325 -29.85 29.69 5.03
C SER A 325 -28.70 28.86 4.49
N GLY A 326 -29.01 28.00 3.52
CA GLY A 326 -28.01 27.25 2.76
C GLY A 326 -27.44 28.03 1.57
N ASP A 327 -27.84 29.27 1.38
CA ASP A 327 -27.41 30.13 0.27
C ASP A 327 -26.26 31.09 0.68
N ASN A 328 -25.73 30.93 1.89
CA ASN A 328 -24.65 31.79 2.46
C ASN A 328 -23.45 30.95 2.83
#